data_ecc7b4d2caa97fc5dd98bd3780413152
#
_entry.id   ecc7b4d2caa97fc5dd98bd3780413152
#
_cell.length_a   1.000
_cell.length_b   1.000
_cell.length_c   1.000
_cell.angle_alpha   90.00
_cell.angle_beta   90.00
_cell.angle_gamma   90.00
#
_symmetry.space_group_name_H-M   'P 1'
#
loop_
_entity.id
_entity.type
_entity.pdbx_description
1 polymer ?
#
loop_
_entity_poly.entity_id
_entity_poly.type
_entity_poly.pdbx_seq_one_letter_code
_entity_poly.pdbx_strand_id
1 'polypeptide(L)'
;ASSKRTRCVSQGVVSDPCLPKTARTRTILEHQTIYQDIAERTGGDIYIGVVGPVRTGKSTFIKKFMENLVIPNIQNEARRERAVDELPQSAAGRTIMTTEPKFIPEEAVEVALEDGSAFRVRMIDCVGYIVPSSIGYVENEAPRMVMTPWFPSEIPFNMAAEIGTRKVINEHSTIGLVVTTDGSISDIPREEYREAEERVIRELQEIHKPFVVLLNCMDPQSEQAQKVRQEMEEEYGVPVLALSCLDLGREDIVRVLTEVLYQFPVREIAVQMPRWILSLPADHWLRRSLFDSVTEAARGITHIRDAAGCAQRLCEADYVTDASVKEVLPGEGAARIRMNIDEGLFYKVLGETSGLEIENEEELMQSITELAAAKREYDKIKDAIDQVNATGYGIVMPSIDELTLDEPEIVKQGGRYGVRLRASAPSIHLMRADITTEVAPIVGSEKQSEDLVMYLLKEFEDSPEKIWQSNIFGKSLHELVNEGLHNKL
;
A
#
# COMPACT_ATOMS: atom_id res chain seq x y z
N ALA A 1 -13.39 -1.90 -16.96
CA ALA A 1 -12.00 -1.65 -16.58
C ALA A 1 -12.00 -0.70 -15.38
N SER A 2 -12.01 -1.29 -14.18
CA SER A 2 -11.95 -0.54 -12.93
C SER A 2 -10.48 -0.19 -12.65
N SER A 3 -10.14 1.08 -12.75
CA SER A 3 -8.83 1.63 -12.40
C SER A 3 -8.58 1.40 -10.90
N LYS A 4 -7.67 0.50 -10.57
CA LYS A 4 -7.20 0.32 -9.19
C LYS A 4 -6.49 1.60 -8.74
N ARG A 5 -6.98 2.24 -7.69
CA ARG A 5 -6.36 3.44 -7.12
C ARG A 5 -5.24 3.04 -6.16
N THR A 6 -4.01 3.24 -6.58
CA THR A 6 -2.86 3.25 -5.66
C THR A 6 -2.87 4.60 -4.94
N ARG A 7 -3.19 4.64 -3.65
CA ARG A 7 -3.13 5.87 -2.83
C ARG A 7 -1.87 5.86 -1.98
N CYS A 8 -1.01 6.86 -2.17
CA CYS A 8 -0.03 7.23 -1.16
C CYS A 8 -0.72 8.05 -0.08
N VAL A 9 -0.97 7.47 1.10
CA VAL A 9 -1.63 8.16 2.21
C VAL A 9 -0.59 8.61 3.22
N SER A 10 -0.49 9.93 3.41
CA SER A 10 0.28 10.55 4.49
C SER A 10 -0.63 10.72 5.71
N GLN A 11 -0.71 9.75 6.59
CA GLN A 11 -1.32 9.95 7.91
C GLN A 11 -0.26 10.15 8.98
N GLY A 12 -0.35 11.31 9.66
CA GLY A 12 0.49 11.64 10.80
C GLY A 12 0.06 10.87 12.04
N VAL A 13 0.92 9.97 12.50
CA VAL A 13 0.84 9.44 13.85
C VAL A 13 1.99 10.04 14.64
N VAL A 14 1.65 10.83 15.66
CA VAL A 14 2.58 11.28 16.70
C VAL A 14 2.97 10.04 17.48
N SER A 15 4.22 9.61 17.39
CA SER A 15 4.76 8.51 18.17
C SER A 15 5.37 9.04 19.46
N ASP A 16 4.86 8.57 20.57
CA ASP A 16 5.44 8.73 21.91
C ASP A 16 6.72 7.87 22.02
N PRO A 17 7.86 8.42 22.45
CA PRO A 17 9.12 7.71 22.45
C PRO A 17 9.43 7.08 23.81
N CYS A 18 8.68 6.04 24.23
CA CYS A 18 9.09 5.22 25.37
C CYS A 18 8.35 3.89 25.40
N LEU A 19 8.85 2.89 24.64
CA LEU A 19 8.59 1.47 24.97
C LEU A 19 9.68 0.58 24.35
N PRO A 20 10.13 -0.47 25.05
CA PRO A 20 11.33 -1.23 24.69
C PRO A 20 11.12 -2.18 23.51
N LYS A 21 12.19 -2.31 22.71
CA LYS A 21 12.29 -3.25 21.60
C LYS A 21 12.15 -4.69 22.09
N THR A 22 11.00 -5.30 21.80
CA THR A 22 10.92 -6.75 21.68
C THR A 22 10.19 -7.05 20.38
N ALA A 23 10.97 -7.52 19.41
CA ALA A 23 10.47 -8.11 18.18
C ALA A 23 9.65 -9.36 18.58
N ARG A 24 8.35 -9.23 18.59
CA ARG A 24 7.41 -10.33 18.39
C ARG A 24 6.58 -9.95 17.18
N THR A 25 6.92 -10.56 16.07
CA THR A 25 6.03 -10.74 14.93
C THR A 25 4.69 -11.18 15.50
N ARG A 26 3.71 -10.29 15.53
CA ARG A 26 2.32 -10.65 15.84
C ARG A 26 1.78 -11.45 14.66
N THR A 27 2.12 -12.73 14.64
CA THR A 27 1.48 -13.75 13.80
C THR A 27 0.43 -14.45 14.65
N ILE A 28 -0.46 -13.69 15.26
CA ILE A 28 -1.69 -14.20 15.84
C ILE A 28 -2.69 -13.07 15.61
N LEU A 29 -3.40 -13.17 14.50
CA LEU A 29 -4.71 -12.56 14.38
C LEU A 29 -5.51 -13.12 15.55
N GLU A 30 -5.89 -12.29 16.51
CA GLU A 30 -6.80 -12.69 17.57
C GLU A 30 -8.03 -13.26 16.90
N HIS A 31 -8.48 -14.44 17.30
CA HIS A 31 -9.58 -15.19 16.67
C HIS A 31 -10.86 -14.35 16.46
N GLN A 32 -10.99 -13.27 17.17
CA GLN A 32 -12.10 -12.32 17.16
C GLN A 32 -12.13 -11.45 15.91
N THR A 33 -10.99 -11.03 15.39
CA THR A 33 -10.89 -10.17 14.20
C THR A 33 -11.23 -10.88 12.88
N ILE A 34 -10.99 -12.21 12.79
CA ILE A 34 -11.20 -12.97 11.56
C ILE A 34 -12.67 -13.00 11.14
N TYR A 35 -13.56 -13.22 12.08
CA TYR A 35 -15.00 -13.28 11.81
C TYR A 35 -15.55 -11.89 11.42
N GLN A 36 -15.05 -10.85 12.06
CA GLN A 36 -15.39 -9.48 11.70
C GLN A 36 -14.89 -9.12 10.29
N ASP A 37 -13.66 -9.49 9.98
CA ASP A 37 -13.06 -9.29 8.66
C ASP A 37 -13.86 -10.00 7.56
N ILE A 38 -14.29 -11.24 7.79
CA ILE A 38 -15.13 -11.98 6.84
C ILE A 38 -16.50 -11.31 6.69
N ALA A 39 -17.12 -10.90 7.78
CA ALA A 39 -18.41 -10.21 7.76
C ALA A 39 -18.31 -8.90 6.95
N GLU A 40 -17.25 -8.14 7.14
CA GLU A 40 -16.98 -6.89 6.40
C GLU A 40 -16.76 -7.15 4.90
N ARG A 41 -16.03 -8.21 4.56
CA ARG A 41 -15.78 -8.59 3.16
C ARG A 41 -17.02 -9.09 2.43
N THR A 42 -17.93 -9.74 3.13
CA THR A 42 -19.15 -10.34 2.55
C THR A 42 -20.41 -9.51 2.76
N GLY A 43 -20.30 -8.34 3.42
CA GLY A 43 -21.45 -7.51 3.73
C GLY A 43 -22.35 -8.08 4.84
N GLY A 44 -21.79 -8.90 5.73
CA GLY A 44 -22.49 -9.53 6.85
C GLY A 44 -23.11 -10.91 6.54
N ASP A 45 -23.15 -11.32 5.27
CA ASP A 45 -23.72 -12.60 4.85
C ASP A 45 -22.65 -13.54 4.29
N ILE A 46 -22.40 -14.64 4.97
CA ILE A 46 -21.40 -15.64 4.60
C ILE A 46 -22.08 -16.89 4.05
N TYR A 47 -22.10 -17.01 2.74
CA TYR A 47 -22.60 -18.21 2.06
C TYR A 47 -21.42 -19.04 1.56
N ILE A 48 -21.18 -20.18 2.24
CA ILE A 48 -20.03 -21.05 1.97
C ILE A 48 -20.48 -22.22 1.10
N GLY A 49 -20.06 -22.23 -0.15
CA GLY A 49 -20.27 -23.35 -1.07
C GLY A 49 -19.20 -24.42 -0.85
N VAL A 50 -19.60 -25.58 -0.34
CA VAL A 50 -18.71 -26.73 -0.16
C VAL A 50 -18.81 -27.63 -1.37
N VAL A 51 -17.80 -27.59 -2.21
CA VAL A 51 -17.78 -28.22 -3.54
C VAL A 51 -16.62 -29.23 -3.62
N GLY A 52 -16.53 -29.97 -4.71
CA GLY A 52 -15.48 -30.95 -4.92
C GLY A 52 -16.00 -32.31 -5.41
N PRO A 53 -15.13 -33.28 -5.62
CA PRO A 53 -15.53 -34.61 -6.04
C PRO A 53 -16.46 -35.28 -5.03
N VAL A 54 -17.24 -36.27 -5.46
CA VAL A 54 -18.05 -37.07 -4.57
C VAL A 54 -17.20 -37.83 -3.54
N ARG A 55 -17.74 -38.10 -2.37
CA ARG A 55 -17.10 -38.95 -1.33
C ARG A 55 -15.82 -38.39 -0.73
N THR A 56 -15.55 -37.10 -0.82
CA THR A 56 -14.38 -36.44 -0.26
C THR A 56 -14.58 -35.93 1.17
N GLY A 57 -15.76 -36.11 1.79
CA GLY A 57 -16.03 -35.64 3.15
C GLY A 57 -16.71 -34.29 3.28
N LYS A 58 -17.29 -33.73 2.19
CA LYS A 58 -18.00 -32.44 2.20
C LYS A 58 -19.04 -32.32 3.31
N SER A 59 -19.98 -33.25 3.34
CA SER A 59 -21.06 -33.26 4.34
C SER A 59 -20.53 -33.45 5.78
N THR A 60 -19.41 -34.17 5.95
CA THR A 60 -18.74 -34.32 7.24
C THR A 60 -18.11 -32.98 7.69
N PHE A 61 -17.45 -32.30 6.77
CA PHE A 61 -16.91 -30.96 7.03
C PHE A 61 -18.03 -29.99 7.45
N ILE A 62 -19.12 -29.93 6.68
CA ILE A 62 -20.27 -29.07 6.98
C ILE A 62 -20.82 -29.36 8.37
N LYS A 63 -21.04 -30.63 8.66
CA LYS A 63 -21.55 -31.06 9.98
C LYS A 63 -20.64 -30.58 11.12
N LYS A 64 -19.33 -30.81 11.01
CA LYS A 64 -18.35 -30.40 12.02
C LYS A 64 -18.19 -28.89 12.14
N PHE A 65 -18.24 -28.18 11.03
CA PHE A 65 -18.25 -26.71 11.02
C PHE A 65 -19.46 -26.16 11.78
N MET A 66 -20.66 -26.70 11.49
CA MET A 66 -21.89 -26.30 12.18
C MET A 66 -21.86 -26.64 13.67
N GLU A 67 -21.43 -27.86 14.03
CA GLU A 67 -21.33 -28.31 15.41
C GLU A 67 -20.35 -27.49 16.26
N ASN A 68 -19.19 -27.12 15.70
CA ASN A 68 -18.10 -26.50 16.45
C ASN A 68 -18.13 -24.95 16.44
N LEU A 69 -18.74 -24.36 15.43
CA LEU A 69 -18.75 -22.88 15.29
C LEU A 69 -20.16 -22.29 15.32
N VAL A 70 -21.10 -22.83 14.54
CA VAL A 70 -22.38 -22.15 14.29
C VAL A 70 -23.39 -22.45 15.41
N ILE A 71 -23.69 -23.69 15.65
CA ILE A 71 -24.74 -24.14 16.61
C ILE A 71 -24.50 -23.61 18.03
N PRO A 72 -23.26 -23.63 18.58
CA PRO A 72 -23.01 -23.12 19.92
C PRO A 72 -23.28 -21.61 20.06
N ASN A 73 -23.18 -20.85 18.95
CA ASN A 73 -23.33 -19.41 18.94
C ASN A 73 -24.72 -18.92 18.49
N ILE A 74 -25.68 -19.83 18.25
CA ILE A 74 -27.06 -19.46 17.98
C ILE A 74 -27.78 -19.16 19.30
N GLN A 75 -28.20 -17.91 19.50
CA GLN A 75 -28.86 -17.45 20.72
C GLN A 75 -30.29 -17.99 20.86
N ASN A 76 -31.02 -18.10 19.75
CA ASN A 76 -32.41 -18.59 19.75
C ASN A 76 -32.48 -20.11 19.79
N GLU A 77 -33.06 -20.67 20.84
CA GLU A 77 -33.11 -22.12 21.10
C GLU A 77 -33.88 -22.88 20.01
N ALA A 78 -35.02 -22.39 19.56
CA ALA A 78 -35.82 -23.03 18.50
C ALA A 78 -35.06 -23.02 17.14
N ARG A 79 -34.29 -21.98 16.84
CA ARG A 79 -33.44 -21.94 15.64
C ARG A 79 -32.24 -22.87 15.79
N ARG A 80 -31.71 -23.02 17.00
CA ARG A 80 -30.61 -23.94 17.28
C ARG A 80 -31.02 -25.39 17.11
N GLU A 81 -32.20 -25.80 17.65
CA GLU A 81 -32.75 -27.12 17.44
C GLU A 81 -33.01 -27.44 15.96
N ARG A 82 -33.64 -26.51 15.24
CA ARG A 82 -33.83 -26.64 13.77
C ARG A 82 -32.51 -26.83 13.04
N ALA A 83 -31.47 -26.02 13.34
CA ALA A 83 -30.16 -26.12 12.72
C ALA A 83 -29.49 -27.49 12.97
N VAL A 84 -29.75 -28.10 14.14
CA VAL A 84 -29.29 -29.48 14.46
C VAL A 84 -30.01 -30.52 13.60
N ASP A 85 -31.33 -30.39 13.43
CA ASP A 85 -32.14 -31.31 12.61
C ASP A 85 -31.80 -31.24 11.13
N GLU A 86 -31.35 -30.07 10.65
CA GLU A 86 -30.97 -29.83 9.26
C GLU A 86 -29.54 -30.29 8.90
N LEU A 87 -28.75 -30.78 9.91
CA LEU A 87 -27.41 -31.27 9.68
C LEU A 87 -27.37 -32.43 8.68
N PRO A 88 -26.37 -32.47 7.79
CA PRO A 88 -26.25 -33.56 6.84
C PRO A 88 -25.94 -34.87 7.54
N GLN A 89 -26.63 -35.93 7.11
CA GLN A 89 -26.35 -37.30 7.58
C GLN A 89 -25.17 -37.84 6.77
N SER A 90 -24.09 -38.18 7.46
CA SER A 90 -22.93 -38.83 6.85
C SER A 90 -23.26 -40.30 6.57
N ALA A 91 -23.37 -40.66 5.30
CA ALA A 91 -23.54 -42.06 4.89
C ALA A 91 -22.16 -42.74 4.76
N ALA A 92 -21.96 -43.87 5.40
CA ALA A 92 -20.81 -44.74 5.16
C ALA A 92 -20.99 -45.51 3.84
N GLY A 93 -19.89 -45.77 3.11
CA GLY A 93 -19.87 -46.52 1.87
C GLY A 93 -19.79 -45.69 0.58
N ARG A 94 -19.89 -46.37 -0.58
CA ARG A 94 -19.65 -45.79 -1.91
C ARG A 94 -20.89 -45.16 -2.56
N THR A 95 -22.09 -45.32 -1.98
CA THR A 95 -23.36 -44.89 -2.61
C THR A 95 -23.57 -43.38 -2.44
N ILE A 96 -23.92 -42.71 -3.53
CA ILE A 96 -24.30 -41.29 -3.54
C ILE A 96 -25.79 -41.20 -3.22
N MET A 97 -26.14 -40.46 -2.15
CA MET A 97 -27.53 -40.31 -1.71
C MET A 97 -28.15 -38.95 -2.04
N THR A 98 -27.35 -37.90 -2.13
CA THR A 98 -27.82 -36.54 -2.38
C THR A 98 -28.01 -36.33 -3.87
N THR A 99 -29.13 -35.73 -4.27
CA THR A 99 -29.46 -35.44 -5.69
C THR A 99 -29.44 -33.97 -6.04
N GLU A 100 -29.54 -33.11 -5.04
CA GLU A 100 -29.61 -31.64 -5.20
C GLU A 100 -28.83 -30.92 -4.11
N PRO A 101 -28.36 -29.69 -4.38
CA PRO A 101 -27.72 -28.86 -3.36
C PRO A 101 -28.66 -28.60 -2.18
N LYS A 102 -28.13 -28.70 -0.97
CA LYS A 102 -28.85 -28.40 0.28
C LYS A 102 -28.25 -27.21 0.95
N PHE A 103 -29.12 -26.30 1.36
CA PHE A 103 -28.74 -25.17 2.20
C PHE A 103 -28.81 -25.57 3.68
N ILE A 104 -27.77 -25.33 4.44
CA ILE A 104 -27.63 -25.76 5.82
C ILE A 104 -27.12 -24.60 6.68
N PRO A 105 -27.93 -24.04 7.55
CA PRO A 105 -29.38 -24.28 7.66
C PRO A 105 -30.13 -23.70 6.44
N GLU A 106 -31.39 -24.07 6.26
CA GLU A 106 -32.23 -23.61 5.15
C GLU A 106 -32.34 -22.08 5.09
N GLU A 107 -32.47 -21.43 6.24
CA GLU A 107 -32.34 -19.98 6.42
C GLU A 107 -31.01 -19.63 7.08
N ALA A 108 -30.31 -18.58 6.56
CA ALA A 108 -29.08 -18.12 7.18
C ALA A 108 -29.29 -17.74 8.66
N VAL A 109 -28.47 -18.28 9.53
CA VAL A 109 -28.54 -18.00 10.97
C VAL A 109 -27.50 -16.97 11.38
N GLU A 110 -27.90 -16.10 12.28
CA GLU A 110 -27.03 -15.13 12.90
C GLU A 110 -26.19 -15.84 13.98
N VAL A 111 -24.90 -15.69 13.86
CA VAL A 111 -23.88 -16.13 14.79
C VAL A 111 -23.36 -14.90 15.51
N ALA A 112 -23.63 -14.78 16.81
CA ALA A 112 -23.09 -13.74 17.64
C ALA A 112 -21.91 -14.29 18.45
N LEU A 113 -20.77 -13.63 18.35
CA LEU A 113 -19.54 -14.04 19.01
C LEU A 113 -19.32 -13.25 20.29
N GLU A 114 -18.45 -13.74 21.16
CA GLU A 114 -18.15 -13.14 22.46
C GLU A 114 -17.54 -11.73 22.35
N ASP A 115 -16.91 -11.40 21.22
CA ASP A 115 -16.33 -10.09 20.92
C ASP A 115 -17.35 -9.03 20.47
N GLY A 116 -18.62 -9.42 20.36
CA GLY A 116 -19.69 -8.55 19.87
C GLY A 116 -19.80 -8.51 18.33
N SER A 117 -18.98 -9.24 17.60
CA SER A 117 -19.16 -9.41 16.16
C SER A 117 -20.34 -10.32 15.86
N ALA A 118 -21.11 -10.00 14.84
CA ALA A 118 -22.22 -10.82 14.38
C ALA A 118 -22.18 -10.94 12.85
N PHE A 119 -22.47 -12.14 12.35
CA PHE A 119 -22.60 -12.40 10.93
C PHE A 119 -23.64 -13.49 10.70
N ARG A 120 -24.18 -13.52 9.49
CA ARG A 120 -25.11 -14.59 9.09
C ARG A 120 -24.36 -15.61 8.27
N VAL A 121 -24.49 -16.88 8.63
CA VAL A 121 -23.81 -17.98 7.95
C VAL A 121 -24.79 -18.98 7.40
N ARG A 122 -24.47 -19.49 6.22
CA ARG A 122 -25.18 -20.56 5.55
C ARG A 122 -24.19 -21.41 4.77
N MET A 123 -24.21 -22.70 5.03
CA MET A 123 -23.41 -23.66 4.26
C MET A 123 -24.26 -24.22 3.12
N ILE A 124 -23.62 -24.55 2.03
CA ILE A 124 -24.30 -25.14 0.86
C ILE A 124 -23.58 -26.45 0.56
N ASP A 125 -24.29 -27.57 0.82
CA ASP A 125 -23.82 -28.90 0.47
C ASP A 125 -24.22 -29.24 -0.95
N CYS A 126 -23.28 -29.66 -1.78
CA CYS A 126 -23.54 -30.09 -3.13
C CYS A 126 -23.19 -31.58 -3.33
N VAL A 127 -23.76 -32.19 -4.35
CA VAL A 127 -23.45 -33.58 -4.72
C VAL A 127 -21.96 -33.72 -5.01
N GLY A 128 -21.43 -32.83 -5.82
CA GLY A 128 -20.06 -32.88 -6.30
C GLY A 128 -19.92 -33.60 -7.65
N TYR A 129 -18.75 -33.46 -8.24
CA TYR A 129 -18.41 -34.14 -9.48
C TYR A 129 -18.18 -35.63 -9.27
N ILE A 130 -18.72 -36.45 -10.18
CA ILE A 130 -18.69 -37.90 -10.08
C ILE A 130 -17.27 -38.38 -10.40
N VAL A 131 -16.83 -39.40 -9.66
CA VAL A 131 -15.58 -40.13 -9.92
C VAL A 131 -15.91 -41.55 -10.41
N PRO A 132 -15.05 -42.18 -11.25
CA PRO A 132 -15.35 -43.44 -11.93
C PRO A 132 -15.84 -44.58 -10.99
N SER A 133 -15.16 -44.81 -9.87
CA SER A 133 -15.50 -45.88 -8.94
C SER A 133 -16.62 -45.54 -7.94
N SER A 134 -17.29 -44.38 -8.07
CA SER A 134 -18.45 -44.06 -7.24
C SER A 134 -19.67 -44.91 -7.64
N ILE A 135 -20.53 -45.23 -6.66
CA ILE A 135 -21.72 -46.04 -6.88
C ILE A 135 -22.99 -45.21 -6.69
N GLY A 136 -24.04 -45.49 -7.44
CA GLY A 136 -25.35 -44.89 -7.27
C GLY A 136 -25.72 -43.85 -8.33
N TYR A 137 -24.91 -43.66 -9.35
CA TYR A 137 -25.24 -42.85 -10.53
C TYR A 137 -25.67 -43.72 -11.74
N VAL A 138 -25.55 -45.03 -11.63
CA VAL A 138 -26.02 -46.01 -12.63
C VAL A 138 -26.99 -46.97 -11.93
N GLU A 139 -28.14 -47.24 -12.55
CA GLU A 139 -29.13 -48.23 -12.16
C GLU A 139 -29.49 -49.11 -13.38
N ASN A 140 -29.48 -50.44 -13.20
CA ASN A 140 -29.79 -51.38 -14.27
C ASN A 140 -28.99 -51.17 -15.55
N GLU A 141 -27.69 -50.93 -15.45
CA GLU A 141 -26.75 -50.66 -16.57
C GLU A 141 -27.04 -49.37 -17.38
N ALA A 142 -27.99 -48.53 -16.90
CA ALA A 142 -28.31 -47.24 -17.51
C ALA A 142 -28.02 -46.10 -16.50
N PRO A 143 -27.73 -44.86 -16.97
CA PRO A 143 -27.64 -43.72 -16.10
C PRO A 143 -28.88 -43.52 -15.26
N ARG A 144 -28.76 -43.38 -13.95
CA ARG A 144 -29.86 -43.04 -13.05
C ARG A 144 -30.43 -41.71 -13.46
N MET A 145 -31.78 -41.69 -13.69
CA MET A 145 -32.52 -40.49 -14.03
C MET A 145 -33.05 -39.82 -12.78
N VAL A 146 -32.97 -38.47 -12.72
CA VAL A 146 -33.44 -37.68 -11.58
C VAL A 146 -34.17 -36.43 -12.04
N MET A 147 -35.20 -36.07 -11.29
CA MET A 147 -35.85 -34.75 -11.43
C MET A 147 -35.03 -33.67 -10.72
N THR A 148 -34.92 -32.51 -11.31
CA THR A 148 -34.30 -31.34 -10.71
C THR A 148 -35.19 -30.12 -10.89
N PRO A 149 -35.12 -29.11 -10.02
CA PRO A 149 -35.90 -27.88 -10.15
C PRO A 149 -35.59 -27.06 -11.42
N TRP A 150 -34.50 -27.38 -12.10
CA TRP A 150 -33.99 -26.60 -13.24
C TRP A 150 -34.47 -27.12 -14.60
N PHE A 151 -34.97 -28.35 -14.63
CA PHE A 151 -35.43 -28.96 -15.86
C PHE A 151 -36.85 -29.54 -15.70
N PRO A 152 -37.69 -29.40 -16.74
CA PRO A 152 -39.06 -29.90 -16.73
C PRO A 152 -39.15 -31.43 -16.91
N SER A 153 -38.05 -32.11 -17.23
CA SER A 153 -37.94 -33.54 -17.44
C SER A 153 -36.81 -34.14 -16.65
N GLU A 154 -36.87 -35.44 -16.43
CA GLU A 154 -35.78 -36.18 -15.82
C GLU A 154 -34.49 -36.08 -16.64
N ILE A 155 -33.36 -35.89 -15.98
CA ILE A 155 -32.04 -35.83 -16.59
C ILE A 155 -31.12 -36.85 -15.93
N PRO A 156 -30.01 -37.28 -16.61
CA PRO A 156 -29.03 -38.16 -16.01
C PRO A 156 -28.44 -37.54 -14.76
N PHE A 157 -28.24 -38.37 -13.72
CA PHE A 157 -27.75 -37.97 -12.40
C PHE A 157 -26.42 -37.22 -12.46
N ASN A 158 -25.48 -37.67 -13.30
CA ASN A 158 -24.20 -37.01 -13.50
C ASN A 158 -24.37 -35.55 -14.00
N MET A 159 -25.31 -35.34 -14.95
CA MET A 159 -25.61 -34.00 -15.46
C MET A 159 -26.25 -33.13 -14.37
N ALA A 160 -27.17 -33.71 -13.57
CA ALA A 160 -27.80 -33.02 -12.45
C ALA A 160 -26.75 -32.57 -11.41
N ALA A 161 -25.83 -33.47 -11.07
CA ALA A 161 -24.73 -33.20 -10.12
C ALA A 161 -23.81 -32.07 -10.59
N GLU A 162 -23.44 -32.07 -11.87
CA GLU A 162 -22.61 -31.02 -12.47
C GLU A 162 -23.28 -29.65 -12.46
N ILE A 163 -24.54 -29.60 -12.91
CA ILE A 163 -25.32 -28.35 -12.96
C ILE A 163 -25.55 -27.81 -11.56
N GLY A 164 -25.90 -28.69 -10.60
CA GLY A 164 -26.07 -28.32 -9.21
C GLY A 164 -24.80 -27.73 -8.60
N THR A 165 -23.67 -28.38 -8.81
CA THR A 165 -22.38 -27.91 -8.33
C THR A 165 -22.00 -26.55 -8.96
N ARG A 166 -22.19 -26.40 -10.26
CA ARG A 166 -21.93 -25.15 -10.97
C ARG A 166 -22.84 -24.01 -10.48
N LYS A 167 -24.11 -24.27 -10.18
CA LYS A 167 -25.02 -23.28 -9.60
C LYS A 167 -24.57 -22.84 -8.19
N VAL A 168 -24.15 -23.76 -7.34
CA VAL A 168 -23.57 -23.44 -6.03
C VAL A 168 -22.36 -22.53 -6.20
N ILE A 169 -21.47 -22.87 -7.11
CA ILE A 169 -20.26 -22.10 -7.37
C ILE A 169 -20.61 -20.69 -7.86
N ASN A 170 -21.48 -20.55 -8.86
CA ASN A 170 -21.71 -19.28 -9.54
C ASN A 170 -22.72 -18.37 -8.80
N GLU A 171 -23.83 -18.92 -8.35
CA GLU A 171 -25.02 -18.13 -7.99
C GLU A 171 -25.24 -18.04 -6.46
N HIS A 172 -24.87 -19.07 -5.71
CA HIS A 172 -25.34 -19.22 -4.33
C HIS A 172 -24.27 -19.00 -3.26
N SER A 173 -22.98 -19.03 -3.59
CA SER A 173 -21.91 -18.90 -2.60
C SER A 173 -21.15 -17.59 -2.71
N THR A 174 -20.74 -17.01 -1.59
CA THR A 174 -19.80 -15.89 -1.52
C THR A 174 -18.36 -16.39 -1.46
N ILE A 175 -18.16 -17.58 -0.89
CA ILE A 175 -16.87 -18.23 -0.66
C ILE A 175 -16.97 -19.68 -1.14
N GLY A 176 -15.93 -20.18 -1.80
CA GLY A 176 -15.79 -21.59 -2.17
C GLY A 176 -14.87 -22.36 -1.22
N LEU A 177 -15.28 -23.56 -0.82
CA LEU A 177 -14.41 -24.54 -0.18
C LEU A 177 -14.39 -25.79 -1.04
N VAL A 178 -13.24 -26.09 -1.64
CA VAL A 178 -13.06 -27.31 -2.44
C VAL A 178 -12.57 -28.41 -1.52
N VAL A 179 -13.37 -29.44 -1.29
CA VAL A 179 -12.98 -30.59 -0.46
C VAL A 179 -12.57 -31.74 -1.36
N THR A 180 -11.32 -32.13 -1.27
CA THR A 180 -10.75 -33.33 -1.92
C THR A 180 -10.08 -34.25 -0.91
N THR A 181 -9.41 -35.31 -1.34
CA THR A 181 -8.78 -36.29 -0.44
C THR A 181 -7.46 -36.81 -1.01
N ASP A 182 -6.58 -37.26 -0.14
CA ASP A 182 -5.37 -38.01 -0.46
C ASP A 182 -5.64 -39.50 -0.78
N GLY A 183 -6.90 -39.94 -0.74
CA GLY A 183 -7.31 -41.33 -0.93
C GLY A 183 -7.40 -42.16 0.38
N SER A 184 -6.94 -41.63 1.53
CA SER A 184 -6.91 -42.37 2.79
C SER A 184 -8.26 -42.55 3.44
N ILE A 185 -9.27 -41.74 3.12
CA ILE A 185 -10.60 -41.72 3.77
C ILE A 185 -11.63 -42.64 3.15
N SER A 186 -11.35 -43.20 1.97
CA SER A 186 -12.29 -44.08 1.22
C SER A 186 -11.53 -45.15 0.45
N ASP A 187 -12.27 -46.14 -0.07
CA ASP A 187 -11.69 -47.19 -0.94
C ASP A 187 -11.48 -46.76 -2.38
N ILE A 188 -11.68 -45.45 -2.71
CA ILE A 188 -11.48 -44.90 -4.05
C ILE A 188 -10.04 -44.38 -4.12
N PRO A 189 -9.25 -44.83 -5.12
CA PRO A 189 -7.87 -44.36 -5.28
C PRO A 189 -7.77 -42.87 -5.55
N ARG A 190 -6.69 -42.24 -5.09
CA ARG A 190 -6.43 -40.79 -5.26
C ARG A 190 -6.50 -40.33 -6.72
N GLU A 191 -6.03 -41.18 -7.63
CA GLU A 191 -5.93 -40.88 -9.05
C GLU A 191 -7.28 -40.58 -9.68
N GLU A 192 -8.36 -41.24 -9.20
CA GLU A 192 -9.71 -41.05 -9.73
C GLU A 192 -10.32 -39.68 -9.38
N TYR A 193 -9.80 -39.03 -8.35
CA TYR A 193 -10.28 -37.71 -7.94
C TYR A 193 -9.72 -36.56 -8.77
N ARG A 194 -8.57 -36.74 -9.42
CA ARG A 194 -7.82 -35.66 -10.07
C ARG A 194 -8.62 -34.90 -11.13
N GLU A 195 -9.28 -35.59 -12.05
CA GLU A 195 -10.05 -34.95 -13.11
C GLU A 195 -11.20 -34.10 -12.57
N ALA A 196 -11.97 -34.64 -11.62
CA ALA A 196 -13.07 -33.93 -10.99
C ALA A 196 -12.60 -32.76 -10.14
N GLU A 197 -11.47 -32.87 -9.47
CA GLU A 197 -10.82 -31.85 -8.68
C GLU A 197 -10.33 -30.70 -9.53
N GLU A 198 -9.56 -30.97 -10.57
CA GLU A 198 -9.07 -29.99 -11.53
C GLU A 198 -10.21 -29.17 -12.13
N ARG A 199 -11.31 -29.84 -12.49
CA ARG A 199 -12.47 -29.16 -13.06
C ARG A 199 -13.10 -28.16 -12.10
N VAL A 200 -13.30 -28.54 -10.84
CA VAL A 200 -13.87 -27.63 -9.80
C VAL A 200 -12.97 -26.43 -9.57
N ILE A 201 -11.66 -26.67 -9.46
CA ILE A 201 -10.68 -25.63 -9.19
C ILE A 201 -10.64 -24.63 -10.34
N ARG A 202 -10.63 -25.09 -11.58
CA ARG A 202 -10.65 -24.23 -12.78
C ARG A 202 -11.93 -23.40 -12.86
N GLU A 203 -13.10 -23.98 -12.60
CA GLU A 203 -14.37 -23.25 -12.60
C GLU A 203 -14.38 -22.12 -11.56
N LEU A 204 -13.82 -22.31 -10.37
CA LEU A 204 -13.69 -21.27 -9.35
C LEU A 204 -12.68 -20.19 -9.72
N GLN A 205 -11.57 -20.57 -10.35
CA GLN A 205 -10.55 -19.63 -10.86
C GLN A 205 -11.11 -18.73 -11.97
N GLU A 206 -11.87 -19.29 -12.92
CA GLU A 206 -12.47 -18.56 -14.03
C GLU A 206 -13.43 -17.46 -13.58
N ILE A 207 -14.19 -17.69 -12.52
CA ILE A 207 -15.12 -16.69 -11.96
C ILE A 207 -14.48 -15.76 -10.93
N HIS A 208 -13.18 -15.97 -10.63
CA HIS A 208 -12.44 -15.18 -9.64
C HIS A 208 -13.07 -15.17 -8.25
N LYS A 209 -13.69 -16.27 -7.84
CA LYS A 209 -14.29 -16.42 -6.52
C LYS A 209 -13.18 -16.75 -5.50
N PRO A 210 -13.19 -16.13 -4.29
CA PRO A 210 -12.26 -16.52 -3.25
C PRO A 210 -12.55 -17.94 -2.79
N PHE A 211 -11.55 -18.82 -2.82
CA PHE A 211 -11.68 -20.21 -2.39
C PHE A 211 -10.37 -20.78 -1.85
N VAL A 212 -10.50 -21.86 -1.11
CA VAL A 212 -9.39 -22.64 -0.55
C VAL A 212 -9.67 -24.12 -0.81
N VAL A 213 -8.62 -24.90 -1.02
CA VAL A 213 -8.71 -26.35 -1.17
C VAL A 213 -8.43 -27.02 0.18
N LEU A 214 -9.33 -27.89 0.60
CA LEU A 214 -9.21 -28.73 1.79
C LEU A 214 -8.88 -30.15 1.36
N LEU A 215 -7.68 -30.61 1.69
CA LEU A 215 -7.25 -31.98 1.50
C LEU A 215 -7.63 -32.79 2.72
N ASN A 216 -8.77 -33.50 2.64
CA ASN A 216 -9.26 -34.36 3.72
C ASN A 216 -8.51 -35.68 3.75
N CYS A 217 -7.82 -35.93 4.85
CA CYS A 217 -6.99 -37.11 5.05
C CYS A 217 -7.14 -37.65 6.49
N MET A 218 -6.80 -38.90 6.70
CA MET A 218 -6.85 -39.52 8.05
C MET A 218 -5.75 -38.94 8.95
N ASP A 219 -4.56 -38.75 8.40
CA ASP A 219 -3.43 -38.14 9.10
C ASP A 219 -2.87 -36.97 8.28
N PRO A 220 -3.18 -35.72 8.65
CA PRO A 220 -2.70 -34.52 7.98
C PRO A 220 -1.18 -34.33 8.00
N GLN A 221 -0.49 -34.98 8.93
CA GLN A 221 0.95 -34.88 9.08
C GLN A 221 1.72 -35.99 8.34
N SER A 222 1.02 -36.93 7.75
CA SER A 222 1.64 -38.02 6.98
C SER A 222 2.43 -37.48 5.78
N GLU A 223 3.53 -38.15 5.45
CA GLU A 223 4.38 -37.81 4.29
C GLU A 223 3.55 -37.79 3.00
N GLN A 224 2.64 -38.73 2.83
CA GLN A 224 1.74 -38.80 1.69
C GLN A 224 0.82 -37.61 1.58
N ALA A 225 0.15 -37.21 2.67
CA ALA A 225 -0.75 -36.05 2.68
C ALA A 225 0.02 -34.77 2.38
N GLN A 226 1.21 -34.57 2.96
CA GLN A 226 2.04 -33.40 2.71
C GLN A 226 2.58 -33.34 1.28
N LYS A 227 2.94 -34.49 0.70
CA LYS A 227 3.37 -34.56 -0.70
C LYS A 227 2.22 -34.19 -1.65
N VAL A 228 1.04 -34.78 -1.48
CA VAL A 228 -0.15 -34.45 -2.28
C VAL A 228 -0.51 -32.97 -2.13
N ARG A 229 -0.47 -32.41 -0.91
CA ARG A 229 -0.70 -31.01 -0.66
C ARG A 229 0.24 -30.13 -1.48
N GLN A 230 1.54 -30.41 -1.43
CA GLN A 230 2.54 -29.63 -2.13
C GLN A 230 2.37 -29.74 -3.67
N GLU A 231 2.15 -30.95 -4.19
CA GLU A 231 1.89 -31.16 -5.62
C GLU A 231 0.70 -30.33 -6.10
N MET A 232 -0.39 -30.27 -5.31
CA MET A 232 -1.58 -29.48 -5.65
C MET A 232 -1.33 -27.97 -5.57
N GLU A 233 -0.57 -27.50 -4.58
CA GLU A 233 -0.21 -26.07 -4.45
C GLU A 233 0.64 -25.62 -5.65
N GLU A 234 1.58 -26.46 -6.09
CA GLU A 234 2.44 -26.18 -7.26
C GLU A 234 1.66 -26.23 -8.58
N GLU A 235 0.74 -27.21 -8.73
CA GLU A 235 -0.03 -27.41 -9.96
C GLU A 235 -1.10 -26.34 -10.17
N TYR A 236 -1.87 -26.01 -9.11
CA TYR A 236 -3.03 -25.11 -9.22
C TYR A 236 -2.75 -23.67 -8.78
N GLY A 237 -1.63 -23.41 -8.10
CA GLY A 237 -1.28 -22.09 -7.59
C GLY A 237 -2.24 -21.55 -6.52
N VAL A 238 -2.93 -22.44 -5.79
CA VAL A 238 -3.91 -22.11 -4.74
C VAL A 238 -3.52 -22.72 -3.40
N PRO A 239 -3.91 -22.14 -2.26
CA PRO A 239 -3.60 -22.72 -0.97
C PRO A 239 -4.36 -24.03 -0.75
N VAL A 240 -3.65 -25.03 -0.25
CA VAL A 240 -4.18 -26.35 0.10
C VAL A 240 -3.94 -26.62 1.58
N LEU A 241 -5.02 -26.85 2.32
CA LEU A 241 -4.98 -27.19 3.74
C LEU A 241 -5.23 -28.67 3.95
N ALA A 242 -4.21 -29.40 4.40
CA ALA A 242 -4.38 -30.78 4.86
C ALA A 242 -5.02 -30.79 6.24
N LEU A 243 -6.16 -31.49 6.38
CA LEU A 243 -6.91 -31.59 7.64
C LEU A 243 -7.74 -32.88 7.68
N SER A 244 -8.14 -33.31 8.89
CA SER A 244 -9.11 -34.37 9.09
C SER A 244 -10.51 -33.78 9.31
N CYS A 245 -11.43 -33.99 8.37
CA CYS A 245 -12.81 -33.52 8.55
C CYS A 245 -13.53 -34.21 9.72
N LEU A 246 -13.08 -35.39 10.16
CA LEU A 246 -13.67 -36.10 11.32
C LEU A 246 -13.26 -35.44 12.64
N ASP A 247 -12.00 -34.98 12.73
CA ASP A 247 -11.43 -34.41 13.95
C ASP A 247 -11.38 -32.89 13.90
N LEU A 248 -12.12 -32.26 12.96
CA LEU A 248 -12.14 -30.83 12.73
C LEU A 248 -12.51 -30.06 14.00
N GLY A 249 -11.55 -29.32 14.54
CA GLY A 249 -11.71 -28.44 15.69
C GLY A 249 -12.02 -26.99 15.33
N ARG A 250 -12.28 -26.16 16.37
CA ARG A 250 -12.51 -24.72 16.18
C ARG A 250 -11.27 -24.02 15.61
N GLU A 251 -10.07 -24.42 16.00
CA GLU A 251 -8.81 -23.85 15.51
C GLU A 251 -8.62 -24.11 14.00
N ASP A 252 -8.98 -25.32 13.54
CA ASP A 252 -8.91 -25.67 12.11
C ASP A 252 -9.89 -24.82 11.29
N ILE A 253 -11.10 -24.61 11.82
CA ILE A 253 -12.10 -23.74 11.17
C ILE A 253 -11.58 -22.31 11.05
N VAL A 254 -10.99 -21.76 12.10
CA VAL A 254 -10.38 -20.44 12.09
C VAL A 254 -9.26 -20.36 11.05
N ARG A 255 -8.42 -21.39 10.98
CA ARG A 255 -7.34 -21.47 9.98
C ARG A 255 -7.89 -21.49 8.55
N VAL A 256 -8.94 -22.28 8.30
CA VAL A 256 -9.62 -22.32 6.99
C VAL A 256 -10.16 -20.94 6.61
N LEU A 257 -10.86 -20.27 7.54
CA LEU A 257 -11.44 -18.96 7.30
C LEU A 257 -10.36 -17.88 7.10
N THR A 258 -9.25 -17.98 7.80
CA THR A 258 -8.09 -17.09 7.62
C THR A 258 -7.52 -17.23 6.21
N GLU A 259 -7.28 -18.45 5.75
CA GLU A 259 -6.77 -18.69 4.40
C GLU A 259 -7.74 -18.20 3.32
N VAL A 260 -9.05 -18.35 3.54
CA VAL A 260 -10.06 -17.79 2.64
C VAL A 260 -9.98 -16.27 2.56
N LEU A 261 -9.77 -15.58 3.71
CA LEU A 261 -9.62 -14.12 3.73
C LEU A 261 -8.44 -13.64 2.87
N TYR A 262 -7.34 -14.37 2.88
CA TYR A 262 -6.18 -14.07 2.04
C TYR A 262 -6.44 -14.28 0.53
N GLN A 263 -7.49 -15.03 0.15
CA GLN A 263 -7.89 -15.22 -1.24
C GLN A 263 -8.83 -14.11 -1.75
N PHE A 264 -9.31 -13.22 -0.90
CA PHE A 264 -10.10 -12.09 -1.36
C PHE A 264 -9.26 -11.11 -2.19
N PRO A 265 -9.87 -10.49 -3.21
CA PRO A 265 -9.15 -9.53 -4.04
C PRO A 265 -8.68 -8.32 -3.20
N VAL A 266 -7.45 -7.88 -3.43
CA VAL A 266 -6.93 -6.67 -2.81
C VAL A 266 -7.66 -5.43 -3.35
N ARG A 267 -8.03 -4.51 -2.46
CA ARG A 267 -8.64 -3.21 -2.79
C ARG A 267 -7.62 -2.08 -2.79
N GLU A 268 -6.72 -2.11 -1.81
CA GLU A 268 -5.73 -1.06 -1.62
C GLU A 268 -4.39 -1.63 -1.15
N ILE A 269 -3.30 -1.10 -1.71
CA ILE A 269 -1.94 -1.27 -1.18
C ILE A 269 -1.40 0.11 -0.87
N ALA A 270 -1.17 0.37 0.41
CA ALA A 270 -0.59 1.60 0.89
C ALA A 270 0.91 1.41 1.14
N VAL A 271 1.75 2.12 0.37
CA VAL A 271 3.21 2.12 0.56
C VAL A 271 3.60 3.34 1.36
N GLN A 272 4.17 3.12 2.55
CA GLN A 272 4.72 4.16 3.41
C GLN A 272 6.18 4.40 3.07
N MET A 273 6.52 5.61 2.68
CA MET A 273 7.88 6.08 2.41
C MET A 273 8.20 7.33 3.23
N PRO A 274 9.47 7.75 3.34
CA PRO A 274 9.85 8.98 4.03
C PRO A 274 9.10 10.21 3.49
N ARG A 275 8.57 11.04 4.39
CA ARG A 275 7.67 12.15 4.01
C ARG A 275 8.32 13.21 3.13
N TRP A 276 9.63 13.43 3.30
CA TRP A 276 10.35 14.43 2.53
C TRP A 276 10.32 14.16 1.02
N ILE A 277 10.18 12.89 0.58
CA ILE A 277 10.03 12.53 -0.83
C ILE A 277 8.76 13.17 -1.44
N LEU A 278 7.68 13.25 -0.65
CA LEU A 278 6.42 13.83 -1.11
C LEU A 278 6.50 15.36 -1.27
N SER A 279 7.48 16.02 -0.60
CA SER A 279 7.71 17.46 -0.75
C SER A 279 8.52 17.81 -2.00
N LEU A 280 9.14 16.84 -2.66
CA LEU A 280 9.86 17.05 -3.91
C LEU A 280 8.88 17.36 -5.06
N PRO A 281 9.32 18.12 -6.06
CA PRO A 281 8.55 18.34 -7.30
C PRO A 281 8.15 17.00 -7.95
N ALA A 282 7.02 16.96 -8.64
CA ALA A 282 6.51 15.73 -9.23
C ALA A 282 7.41 15.14 -10.33
N ASP A 283 8.17 15.99 -10.97
CA ASP A 283 9.14 15.68 -12.02
C ASP A 283 10.54 15.36 -11.49
N HIS A 284 10.76 15.47 -10.17
CA HIS A 284 12.04 15.14 -9.56
C HIS A 284 12.40 13.67 -9.79
N TRP A 285 13.64 13.40 -10.22
CA TRP A 285 14.12 12.08 -10.64
C TRP A 285 13.88 10.98 -9.58
N LEU A 286 14.21 11.24 -8.31
CA LEU A 286 14.04 10.26 -7.22
C LEU A 286 12.57 9.98 -6.95
N ARG A 287 11.73 11.04 -6.90
CA ARG A 287 10.29 10.85 -6.68
C ARG A 287 9.68 10.03 -7.80
N ARG A 288 10.01 10.32 -9.05
CA ARG A 288 9.52 9.56 -10.21
C ARG A 288 9.97 8.11 -10.16
N SER A 289 11.27 7.85 -9.95
CA SER A 289 11.82 6.49 -9.86
C SER A 289 11.10 5.65 -8.79
N LEU A 290 10.94 6.17 -7.56
CA LEU A 290 10.27 5.45 -6.48
C LEU A 290 8.78 5.19 -6.78
N PHE A 291 8.07 6.15 -7.37
CA PHE A 291 6.65 5.96 -7.74
C PHE A 291 6.48 4.97 -8.89
N ASP A 292 7.38 4.97 -9.85
CA ASP A 292 7.39 4.00 -10.95
C ASP A 292 7.67 2.59 -10.40
N SER A 293 8.63 2.44 -9.47
CA SER A 293 8.92 1.17 -8.79
C SER A 293 7.72 0.65 -8.00
N VAL A 294 7.02 1.52 -7.26
CA VAL A 294 5.78 1.15 -6.54
C VAL A 294 4.69 0.70 -7.51
N THR A 295 4.54 1.41 -8.63
CA THR A 295 3.54 1.07 -9.63
C THR A 295 3.85 -0.27 -10.29
N GLU A 296 5.11 -0.52 -10.60
CA GLU A 296 5.56 -1.78 -11.20
C GLU A 296 5.43 -2.94 -10.22
N ALA A 297 5.87 -2.77 -8.97
CA ALA A 297 5.74 -3.78 -7.93
C ALA A 297 4.28 -4.14 -7.62
N ALA A 298 3.36 -3.18 -7.77
CA ALA A 298 1.92 -3.40 -7.59
C ALA A 298 1.24 -4.06 -8.79
N ARG A 299 1.90 -4.16 -9.95
CA ARG A 299 1.35 -4.85 -11.12
C ARG A 299 1.17 -6.34 -10.85
N GLY A 300 0.04 -6.87 -11.29
CA GLY A 300 -0.28 -8.29 -11.16
C GLY A 300 -0.73 -8.75 -9.79
N ILE A 301 -0.77 -7.87 -8.79
CA ILE A 301 -1.33 -8.18 -7.48
C ILE A 301 -2.84 -8.29 -7.62
N THR A 302 -3.38 -9.45 -7.30
CA THR A 302 -4.82 -9.73 -7.37
C THR A 302 -5.42 -10.01 -6.00
N HIS A 303 -4.69 -10.65 -5.12
CA HIS A 303 -5.15 -11.10 -3.81
C HIS A 303 -4.34 -10.46 -2.68
N ILE A 304 -4.90 -10.47 -1.48
CA ILE A 304 -4.23 -9.94 -0.28
C ILE A 304 -2.92 -10.70 0.00
N ARG A 305 -2.89 -12.02 -0.24
CA ARG A 305 -1.69 -12.85 -0.07
C ARG A 305 -0.49 -12.36 -0.89
N ASP A 306 -0.74 -11.70 -2.02
CA ASP A 306 0.32 -11.24 -2.94
C ASP A 306 1.07 -10.02 -2.40
N ALA A 307 0.62 -9.42 -1.27
CA ALA A 307 1.25 -8.25 -0.66
C ALA A 307 2.71 -8.50 -0.26
N ALA A 308 3.03 -9.73 0.19
CA ALA A 308 4.41 -10.10 0.52
C ALA A 308 5.32 -10.08 -0.72
N GLY A 309 4.83 -10.59 -1.85
CA GLY A 309 5.53 -10.54 -3.14
C GLY A 309 5.72 -9.11 -3.66
N CYS A 310 4.77 -8.21 -3.37
CA CYS A 310 4.94 -6.77 -3.66
C CYS A 310 6.11 -6.18 -2.86
N ALA A 311 6.15 -6.44 -1.55
CA ALA A 311 7.25 -5.96 -0.71
C ALA A 311 8.60 -6.49 -1.19
N GLN A 312 8.68 -7.77 -1.57
CA GLN A 312 9.89 -8.36 -2.10
C GLN A 312 10.36 -7.68 -3.40
N ARG A 313 9.45 -7.44 -4.35
CA ARG A 313 9.77 -6.69 -5.59
C ARG A 313 10.22 -5.26 -5.32
N LEU A 314 9.69 -4.61 -4.28
CA LEU A 314 10.14 -3.28 -3.86
C LEU A 314 11.56 -3.31 -3.30
N CYS A 315 12.00 -4.38 -2.63
CA CYS A 315 13.40 -4.53 -2.18
C CYS A 315 14.39 -4.61 -3.35
N GLU A 316 13.95 -5.03 -4.53
CA GLU A 316 14.79 -5.12 -5.73
C GLU A 316 14.89 -3.78 -6.50
N ALA A 317 14.09 -2.78 -6.08
CA ALA A 317 14.05 -1.49 -6.75
C ALA A 317 15.26 -0.60 -6.36
N ASP A 318 15.70 0.23 -7.30
CA ASP A 318 16.75 1.21 -7.07
C ASP A 318 16.41 2.12 -5.88
N TYR A 319 17.41 2.43 -5.07
CA TYR A 319 17.32 3.32 -3.92
C TYR A 319 16.51 2.80 -2.73
N VAL A 320 15.94 1.60 -2.80
CA VAL A 320 15.23 0.94 -1.71
C VAL A 320 16.18 0.04 -0.94
N THR A 321 16.32 0.27 0.36
CA THR A 321 17.17 -0.55 1.24
C THR A 321 16.41 -1.70 1.87
N ASP A 322 15.14 -1.52 2.14
CA ASP A 322 14.25 -2.53 2.71
C ASP A 322 12.78 -2.20 2.41
N ALA A 323 12.00 -3.24 2.16
CA ALA A 323 10.56 -3.12 2.08
C ALA A 323 9.89 -4.32 2.75
N SER A 324 8.97 -4.07 3.65
CA SER A 324 8.31 -5.11 4.43
C SER A 324 6.83 -4.82 4.62
N VAL A 325 6.02 -5.87 4.68
CA VAL A 325 4.60 -5.75 5.01
C VAL A 325 4.49 -5.41 6.49
N LYS A 326 4.00 -4.21 6.78
CA LYS A 326 3.80 -3.73 8.15
C LYS A 326 2.52 -4.26 8.75
N GLU A 327 1.47 -4.29 7.96
CA GLU A 327 0.13 -4.64 8.41
C GLU A 327 -0.70 -5.15 7.23
N VAL A 328 -1.50 -6.16 7.48
CA VAL A 328 -2.52 -6.64 6.57
C VAL A 328 -3.87 -6.44 7.23
N LEU A 329 -4.80 -5.83 6.53
CA LEU A 329 -6.17 -5.56 6.96
C LEU A 329 -7.14 -6.34 6.07
N PRO A 330 -7.36 -7.62 6.36
CA PRO A 330 -8.13 -8.49 5.48
C PRO A 330 -9.57 -8.03 5.29
N GLY A 331 -10.23 -7.52 6.33
CA GLY A 331 -11.59 -7.00 6.28
C GLY A 331 -11.73 -5.81 5.33
N GLU A 332 -10.81 -4.88 5.37
CA GLU A 332 -10.76 -3.73 4.46
C GLU A 332 -10.28 -4.12 3.05
N GLY A 333 -9.59 -5.24 2.93
CA GLY A 333 -8.90 -5.66 1.71
C GLY A 333 -7.65 -4.84 1.43
N ALA A 334 -7.00 -4.36 2.47
CA ALA A 334 -5.86 -3.48 2.39
C ALA A 334 -4.59 -4.12 2.93
N ALA A 335 -3.44 -3.73 2.38
CA ALA A 335 -2.12 -4.06 2.92
C ALA A 335 -1.28 -2.79 3.02
N ARG A 336 -0.53 -2.67 4.11
CA ARG A 336 0.40 -1.56 4.34
C ARG A 336 1.83 -2.07 4.27
N ILE A 337 2.59 -1.54 3.33
CA ILE A 337 4.00 -1.86 3.12
C ILE A 337 4.83 -0.65 3.56
N ARG A 338 5.85 -0.87 4.38
CA ARG A 338 6.85 0.13 4.72
C ARG A 338 8.00 -0.04 3.74
N MET A 339 8.42 1.05 3.13
CA MET A 339 9.57 1.12 2.24
C MET A 339 10.59 2.09 2.83
N ASN A 340 11.79 1.59 3.11
CA ASN A 340 12.93 2.35 3.55
C ASN A 340 13.85 2.59 2.36
N ILE A 341 14.44 3.78 2.32
CA ILE A 341 15.39 4.19 1.27
C ILE A 341 16.74 4.51 1.91
N ASP A 342 17.76 4.57 1.09
CA ASP A 342 19.11 4.96 1.53
C ASP A 342 19.08 6.36 2.19
N GLU A 343 19.58 6.45 3.42
CA GLU A 343 19.62 7.68 4.20
C GLU A 343 20.51 8.76 3.54
N GLY A 344 21.55 8.36 2.83
CA GLY A 344 22.43 9.27 2.08
C GLY A 344 21.71 10.04 0.99
N LEU A 345 20.60 9.49 0.44
CA LEU A 345 19.81 10.19 -0.58
C LEU A 345 19.13 11.45 -0.06
N PHE A 346 18.79 11.50 1.22
CA PHE A 346 18.22 12.71 1.81
C PHE A 346 19.19 13.88 1.68
N TYR A 347 20.45 13.69 2.06
CA TYR A 347 21.48 14.74 2.03
C TYR A 347 21.84 15.11 0.58
N LYS A 348 21.97 14.11 -0.30
CA LYS A 348 22.21 14.34 -1.72
C LYS A 348 21.14 15.23 -2.36
N VAL A 349 19.87 14.89 -2.15
CA VAL A 349 18.73 15.64 -2.70
C VAL A 349 18.62 17.03 -2.05
N LEU A 350 18.92 17.12 -0.75
CA LEU A 350 18.96 18.41 -0.06
C LEU A 350 20.04 19.31 -0.64
N GLY A 351 21.23 18.77 -0.91
CA GLY A 351 22.33 19.49 -1.59
C GLY A 351 21.94 19.94 -3.00
N GLU A 352 21.37 19.03 -3.81
CA GLU A 352 20.89 19.35 -5.17
C GLU A 352 19.83 20.48 -5.16
N THR A 353 18.94 20.48 -4.17
CA THR A 353 17.84 21.46 -4.10
C THR A 353 18.27 22.80 -3.51
N SER A 354 19.16 22.80 -2.54
CA SER A 354 19.61 23.99 -1.82
C SER A 354 20.85 24.64 -2.44
N GLY A 355 21.63 23.89 -3.22
CA GLY A 355 22.94 24.31 -3.72
C GLY A 355 24.03 24.28 -2.63
N LEU A 356 23.77 23.66 -1.48
CA LEU A 356 24.70 23.53 -0.38
C LEU A 356 25.40 22.16 -0.40
N GLU A 357 26.64 22.08 0.02
CA GLU A 357 27.36 20.84 0.21
C GLU A 357 26.99 20.29 1.59
N ILE A 358 26.13 19.26 1.61
CA ILE A 358 25.63 18.62 2.84
C ILE A 358 25.66 17.11 2.61
N GLU A 359 26.46 16.39 3.39
CA GLU A 359 26.62 14.94 3.26
C GLU A 359 26.12 14.17 4.51
N ASN A 360 25.98 14.89 5.64
CA ASN A 360 25.63 14.28 6.94
C ASN A 360 24.86 15.24 7.86
N GLU A 361 24.43 14.74 9.02
CA GLU A 361 23.68 15.51 10.01
C GLU A 361 24.47 16.67 10.61
N GLU A 362 25.79 16.52 10.79
CA GLU A 362 26.65 17.55 11.36
C GLU A 362 26.74 18.77 10.43
N GLU A 363 27.00 18.54 9.15
CA GLU A 363 27.06 19.60 8.13
C GLU A 363 25.69 20.25 7.95
N LEU A 364 24.60 19.49 8.00
CA LEU A 364 23.25 20.05 7.97
C LEU A 364 23.00 20.99 9.14
N MET A 365 23.37 20.58 10.37
CA MET A 365 23.22 21.44 11.57
C MET A 365 24.05 22.69 11.48
N GLN A 366 25.29 22.60 10.98
CA GLN A 366 26.16 23.76 10.77
C GLN A 366 25.55 24.70 9.73
N SER A 367 25.16 24.19 8.56
CA SER A 367 24.56 24.98 7.49
C SER A 367 23.27 25.69 7.96
N ILE A 368 22.39 25.01 8.69
CA ILE A 368 21.18 25.62 9.25
C ILE A 368 21.54 26.74 10.24
N THR A 369 22.57 26.55 11.06
CA THR A 369 22.99 27.53 12.05
C THR A 369 23.54 28.79 11.37
N GLU A 370 24.37 28.62 10.34
CA GLU A 370 24.92 29.71 9.52
C GLU A 370 23.81 30.46 8.75
N LEU A 371 22.91 29.72 8.11
CA LEU A 371 21.76 30.30 7.41
C LEU A 371 20.82 31.06 8.37
N ALA A 372 20.61 30.55 9.57
CA ALA A 372 19.79 31.23 10.59
C ALA A 372 20.46 32.52 11.08
N ALA A 373 21.80 32.55 11.19
CA ALA A 373 22.55 33.77 11.50
C ALA A 373 22.47 34.77 10.35
N ALA A 374 22.74 34.32 9.13
CA ALA A 374 22.64 35.16 7.94
C ALA A 374 21.23 35.73 7.73
N LYS A 375 20.21 34.91 7.96
CA LYS A 375 18.83 35.34 7.91
C LYS A 375 18.50 36.43 8.90
N ARG A 376 18.96 36.31 10.14
CA ARG A 376 18.75 37.37 11.16
C ARG A 376 19.34 38.69 10.74
N GLU A 377 20.55 38.69 10.16
CA GLU A 377 21.17 39.92 9.65
C GLU A 377 20.43 40.47 8.43
N TYR A 378 20.03 39.58 7.51
CA TYR A 378 19.23 39.96 6.34
C TYR A 378 17.89 40.57 6.73
N ASP A 379 17.17 39.97 7.70
CA ASP A 379 15.87 40.47 8.17
C ASP A 379 15.95 41.89 8.75
N LYS A 380 17.13 42.34 9.30
CA LYS A 380 17.34 43.71 9.76
C LYS A 380 17.36 44.72 8.63
N ILE A 381 17.88 44.32 7.45
CA ILE A 381 18.12 45.25 6.33
C ILE A 381 17.12 45.07 5.16
N LYS A 382 16.31 44.02 5.19
CA LYS A 382 15.39 43.61 4.11
C LYS A 382 14.48 44.76 3.69
N ASP A 383 13.80 45.39 4.64
CA ASP A 383 12.86 46.49 4.35
C ASP A 383 13.56 47.70 3.69
N ALA A 384 14.81 47.99 4.11
CA ALA A 384 15.60 49.04 3.51
C ALA A 384 16.05 48.69 2.07
N ILE A 385 16.40 47.43 1.82
CA ILE A 385 16.70 46.95 0.45
C ILE A 385 15.47 47.05 -0.46
N ASP A 386 14.29 46.65 0.04
CA ASP A 386 13.04 46.74 -0.70
C ASP A 386 12.70 48.21 -1.01
N GLN A 387 12.93 49.15 -0.06
CA GLN A 387 12.83 50.60 -0.31
C GLN A 387 13.78 51.10 -1.36
N VAL A 388 15.06 50.67 -1.32
CA VAL A 388 16.07 51.04 -2.36
C VAL A 388 15.63 50.55 -3.72
N ASN A 389 15.13 49.35 -3.84
CA ASN A 389 14.67 48.81 -5.11
C ASN A 389 13.46 49.59 -5.67
N ALA A 390 12.59 50.05 -4.79
CA ALA A 390 11.36 50.76 -5.17
C ALA A 390 11.61 52.28 -5.46
N THR A 391 12.47 52.92 -4.65
CA THR A 391 12.62 54.39 -4.66
C THR A 391 14.04 54.90 -4.91
N GLY A 392 15.02 54.00 -4.89
CA GLY A 392 16.43 54.36 -4.96
C GLY A 392 17.07 54.71 -3.61
N TYR A 393 16.30 54.73 -2.50
CA TYR A 393 16.80 55.04 -1.17
C TYR A 393 16.05 54.27 -0.08
N GLY A 394 16.77 53.76 0.91
CA GLY A 394 16.20 53.02 2.03
C GLY A 394 16.97 53.28 3.33
N ILE A 395 16.27 53.16 4.46
CA ILE A 395 16.81 53.42 5.79
C ILE A 395 16.62 52.17 6.66
N VAL A 396 17.70 51.66 7.25
CA VAL A 396 17.63 50.67 8.32
C VAL A 396 17.42 51.43 9.61
N MET A 397 16.25 51.21 10.22
CA MET A 397 15.93 51.82 11.51
C MET A 397 16.68 51.07 12.63
N PRO A 398 17.22 51.77 13.61
CA PRO A 398 17.88 51.15 14.75
C PRO A 398 16.90 50.30 15.58
N SER A 399 17.40 49.18 16.07
CA SER A 399 16.65 48.36 17.06
C SER A 399 16.63 49.01 18.43
N ILE A 400 15.72 48.61 19.31
CA ILE A 400 15.60 49.14 20.69
C ILE A 400 16.91 48.96 21.46
N ASP A 401 17.65 47.87 21.18
CA ASP A 401 18.90 47.53 21.87
C ASP A 401 20.08 48.49 21.45
N GLU A 402 19.93 49.17 20.32
CA GLU A 402 20.91 50.11 19.80
C GLU A 402 20.64 51.56 20.23
N LEU A 403 19.49 51.80 20.92
CA LEU A 403 19.13 53.08 21.47
C LEU A 403 19.91 53.35 22.74
N THR A 404 20.64 54.46 22.80
CA THR A 404 21.28 54.94 23.99
C THR A 404 20.49 56.14 24.53
N LEU A 405 20.15 56.10 25.81
CA LEU A 405 19.42 57.17 26.49
C LEU A 405 20.41 57.90 27.44
N ASP A 406 20.55 59.21 27.21
CA ASP A 406 21.31 60.08 28.10
C ASP A 406 20.59 60.28 29.44
N GLU A 407 21.30 60.67 30.50
CA GLU A 407 20.71 60.98 31.77
C GLU A 407 19.63 62.08 31.65
N PRO A 408 18.46 61.89 32.27
CA PRO A 408 17.40 62.88 32.23
C PRO A 408 17.83 64.22 32.83
N GLU A 409 17.67 65.32 32.12
CA GLU A 409 17.99 66.67 32.56
C GLU A 409 16.72 67.45 32.95
N ILE A 410 16.74 68.18 34.06
CA ILE A 410 15.68 69.16 34.41
C ILE A 410 15.88 70.42 33.61
N VAL A 411 14.93 70.82 32.79
CA VAL A 411 14.99 72.06 32.00
C VAL A 411 13.87 73.01 32.44
N LYS A 412 14.21 74.34 32.51
CA LYS A 412 13.27 75.37 32.84
C LYS A 412 12.88 76.14 31.57
N GLN A 413 11.59 76.20 31.25
CA GLN A 413 11.09 76.88 30.07
C GLN A 413 9.88 77.73 30.43
N GLY A 414 9.96 79.06 30.30
CA GLY A 414 8.86 79.97 30.53
C GLY A 414 8.24 79.91 31.95
N GLY A 415 9.03 79.71 33.02
CA GLY A 415 8.56 79.62 34.39
C GLY A 415 8.09 78.24 34.83
N ARG A 416 8.07 77.25 34.00
CA ARG A 416 7.75 75.84 34.27
C ARG A 416 8.98 74.94 34.15
N TYR A 417 8.95 73.88 34.93
CA TYR A 417 10.01 72.81 34.87
C TYR A 417 9.52 71.64 34.05
N GLY A 418 10.38 71.08 33.21
CA GLY A 418 10.18 69.87 32.39
C GLY A 418 11.37 68.93 32.54
N VAL A 419 11.25 67.73 32.03
CA VAL A 419 12.35 66.77 31.90
C VAL A 419 12.71 66.67 30.42
N ARG A 420 14.00 66.80 30.15
CA ARG A 420 14.58 66.54 28.80
C ARG A 420 15.15 65.17 28.79
N LEU A 421 14.65 64.34 27.85
CA LEU A 421 15.21 63.06 27.52
C LEU A 421 15.93 63.18 26.17
N ARG A 422 17.15 62.72 26.08
CA ARG A 422 17.90 62.65 24.84
C ARG A 422 18.24 61.22 24.55
N ALA A 423 17.86 60.72 23.40
CA ALA A 423 18.22 59.41 22.90
C ALA A 423 19.03 59.58 21.61
N SER A 424 20.00 58.69 21.41
CA SER A 424 20.74 58.56 20.18
C SER A 424 20.80 57.12 19.72
N ALA A 425 20.84 56.91 18.41
CA ALA A 425 20.95 55.64 17.81
C ALA A 425 21.64 55.75 16.44
N PRO A 426 22.41 54.74 16.05
CA PRO A 426 22.96 54.67 14.68
C PRO A 426 21.83 54.35 13.70
N SER A 427 21.89 54.87 12.47
CA SER A 427 21.06 54.47 11.34
C SER A 427 21.93 54.14 10.13
N ILE A 428 21.53 53.16 9.35
CA ILE A 428 22.23 52.83 8.10
C ILE A 428 21.37 53.31 6.94
N HIS A 429 21.98 54.04 6.03
CA HIS A 429 21.33 54.57 4.85
C HIS A 429 21.86 53.87 3.61
N LEU A 430 20.99 53.26 2.83
CA LEU A 430 21.29 52.58 1.58
C LEU A 430 20.78 53.44 0.43
N MET A 431 21.59 53.66 -0.60
CA MET A 431 21.17 54.38 -1.80
C MET A 431 21.62 53.63 -3.06
N ARG A 432 20.80 53.67 -4.07
CA ARG A 432 21.12 53.21 -5.40
C ARG A 432 21.71 54.37 -6.20
N ALA A 433 22.95 54.20 -6.67
CA ALA A 433 23.61 55.16 -7.55
C ALA A 433 23.93 54.52 -8.89
N ASP A 434 23.62 55.19 -9.98
CA ASP A 434 24.01 54.77 -11.31
C ASP A 434 25.42 55.33 -11.63
N ILE A 435 26.37 54.41 -11.76
CA ILE A 435 27.77 54.76 -12.03
C ILE A 435 28.09 54.41 -13.47
N THR A 436 28.57 55.38 -14.23
CA THR A 436 29.06 55.21 -15.61
C THR A 436 30.58 55.23 -15.63
N THR A 437 31.19 54.25 -16.25
CA THR A 437 32.62 54.28 -16.55
C THR A 437 32.85 54.26 -18.04
N GLU A 438 33.93 54.92 -18.47
CA GLU A 438 34.35 54.90 -19.84
C GLU A 438 35.75 54.27 -19.88
N VAL A 439 35.90 53.23 -20.70
CA VAL A 439 37.18 52.58 -20.95
C VAL A 439 37.57 52.86 -22.38
N ALA A 440 38.59 53.67 -22.57
CA ALA A 440 39.11 54.07 -23.88
C ALA A 440 40.57 53.61 -24.08
N PRO A 441 40.78 52.30 -24.33
CA PRO A 441 42.12 51.80 -24.57
C PRO A 441 42.71 52.31 -25.89
N ILE A 442 43.98 52.67 -25.88
CA ILE A 442 44.69 53.07 -27.06
C ILE A 442 45.12 51.84 -27.86
N VAL A 443 44.58 51.64 -29.04
CA VAL A 443 44.76 50.44 -29.85
C VAL A 443 45.90 50.59 -30.89
N GLY A 444 46.24 51.77 -31.30
CA GLY A 444 47.28 52.01 -32.28
C GLY A 444 46.81 52.88 -33.42
N SER A 445 46.87 52.46 -34.67
CA SER A 445 46.45 53.27 -35.84
C SER A 445 44.90 53.29 -35.95
N GLU A 446 44.38 54.32 -36.65
CA GLU A 446 42.98 54.54 -36.95
C GLU A 446 42.33 53.28 -37.54
N LYS A 447 42.98 52.64 -38.51
CA LYS A 447 42.50 51.38 -39.10
C LYS A 447 42.38 50.19 -38.10
N GLN A 448 43.32 50.05 -37.16
CA GLN A 448 43.30 49.06 -36.15
C GLN A 448 42.15 49.29 -35.13
N SER A 449 41.83 50.53 -34.85
CA SER A 449 40.69 50.94 -34.04
C SER A 449 39.36 50.63 -34.71
N GLU A 450 39.25 50.90 -36.00
CA GLU A 450 38.08 50.58 -36.85
C GLU A 450 37.84 49.03 -36.87
N ASP A 451 38.90 48.24 -37.12
CA ASP A 451 38.83 46.80 -37.16
C ASP A 451 38.37 46.24 -35.79
N LEU A 452 38.84 46.82 -34.69
CA LEU A 452 38.41 46.41 -33.35
C LEU A 452 36.93 46.75 -33.08
N VAL A 453 36.50 47.95 -33.47
CA VAL A 453 35.10 48.39 -33.36
C VAL A 453 34.18 47.48 -34.18
N MET A 454 34.56 47.12 -35.39
CA MET A 454 33.81 46.19 -36.24
C MET A 454 33.72 44.80 -35.62
N TYR A 455 34.82 44.33 -35.05
CA TYR A 455 34.84 43.04 -34.33
C TYR A 455 33.89 43.05 -33.13
N LEU A 456 33.97 44.06 -32.27
CA LEU A 456 33.13 44.20 -31.09
C LEU A 456 31.64 44.34 -31.44
N LEU A 457 31.31 45.11 -32.50
CA LEU A 457 29.93 45.27 -32.95
C LEU A 457 29.34 43.93 -33.44
N LYS A 458 30.14 43.15 -34.17
CA LYS A 458 29.73 41.85 -34.66
C LYS A 458 29.49 40.86 -33.50
N GLU A 459 30.38 40.80 -32.53
CA GLU A 459 30.22 39.98 -31.31
C GLU A 459 28.98 40.43 -30.50
N PHE A 460 28.70 41.76 -30.47
CA PHE A 460 27.52 42.32 -29.82
C PHE A 460 26.22 41.87 -30.49
N GLU A 461 26.18 41.81 -31.83
CA GLU A 461 25.00 41.33 -32.58
C GLU A 461 24.76 39.82 -32.40
N ASP A 462 25.84 39.03 -32.41
CA ASP A 462 25.75 37.56 -32.31
C ASP A 462 25.46 37.07 -30.87
N SER A 463 26.06 37.69 -29.86
CA SER A 463 25.89 37.26 -28.44
C SER A 463 26.45 38.35 -27.48
N PRO A 464 25.60 39.27 -26.98
CA PRO A 464 26.04 40.34 -26.10
C PRO A 464 26.79 39.90 -24.85
N GLU A 465 26.46 38.69 -24.33
CA GLU A 465 27.10 38.13 -23.13
C GLU A 465 28.56 37.71 -23.35
N LYS A 466 28.93 37.30 -24.58
CA LYS A 466 30.30 36.88 -24.91
C LYS A 466 31.28 38.03 -24.98
N ILE A 467 30.81 39.26 -25.25
CA ILE A 467 31.66 40.43 -25.24
C ILE A 467 32.35 40.66 -23.92
N TRP A 468 31.67 40.40 -22.80
CA TRP A 468 32.25 40.52 -21.47
C TRP A 468 33.48 39.64 -21.24
N GLN A 469 33.55 38.50 -21.95
CA GLN A 469 34.65 37.54 -21.88
C GLN A 469 35.73 37.79 -22.94
N SER A 470 35.47 38.69 -23.89
CA SER A 470 36.45 39.01 -24.92
C SER A 470 37.69 39.63 -24.31
N ASN A 471 38.86 39.09 -24.71
CA ASN A 471 40.15 39.58 -24.20
C ASN A 471 40.62 40.77 -24.98
N ILE A 472 40.74 41.94 -24.34
CA ILE A 472 41.25 43.17 -24.87
C ILE A 472 42.47 43.57 -24.08
N PHE A 473 43.67 43.55 -24.71
CA PHE A 473 44.95 43.86 -24.05
C PHE A 473 45.33 43.00 -22.84
N GLY A 474 45.01 41.70 -22.88
CA GLY A 474 45.40 40.77 -21.84
C GLY A 474 44.46 40.71 -20.64
N LYS A 475 43.38 41.50 -20.65
CA LYS A 475 42.29 41.45 -19.67
C LYS A 475 40.96 41.28 -20.37
N SER A 476 39.98 40.66 -19.72
CA SER A 476 38.61 40.60 -20.23
C SER A 476 37.98 42.00 -20.19
N LEU A 477 37.03 42.28 -21.12
CA LEU A 477 36.27 43.52 -21.08
C LEU A 477 35.58 43.73 -19.72
N HIS A 478 35.08 42.66 -19.13
CA HIS A 478 34.50 42.64 -17.78
C HIS A 478 35.47 43.16 -16.74
N GLU A 479 36.73 42.66 -16.73
CA GLU A 479 37.76 43.12 -15.78
C GLU A 479 38.10 44.60 -15.96
N LEU A 480 38.26 45.07 -17.21
CA LEU A 480 38.56 46.47 -17.52
C LEU A 480 37.46 47.42 -17.06
N VAL A 481 36.19 47.04 -17.35
CA VAL A 481 35.03 47.83 -16.93
C VAL A 481 34.89 47.82 -15.40
N ASN A 482 35.11 46.68 -14.78
CA ASN A 482 35.02 46.53 -13.31
C ASN A 482 36.10 47.35 -12.57
N GLU A 483 37.35 47.36 -13.07
CA GLU A 483 38.39 48.24 -12.56
C GLU A 483 38.01 49.73 -12.73
N GLY A 484 37.44 50.09 -13.90
CA GLY A 484 36.97 51.45 -14.17
C GLY A 484 35.83 51.89 -13.25
N LEU A 485 34.89 51.01 -12.96
CA LEU A 485 33.80 51.25 -12.01
C LEU A 485 34.31 51.35 -10.57
N HIS A 486 35.23 50.47 -10.18
CA HIS A 486 35.82 50.48 -8.82
C HIS A 486 36.59 51.75 -8.51
N ASN A 487 37.28 52.31 -9.51
CA ASN A 487 38.00 53.58 -9.35
C ASN A 487 37.08 54.82 -9.23
N LYS A 488 35.80 54.69 -9.58
CA LYS A 488 34.80 55.77 -9.47
C LYS A 488 33.89 55.65 -8.24
N LEU A 489 33.87 54.48 -7.59
CA LEU A 489 33.24 54.25 -6.29
C LEU A 489 34.08 54.81 -5.16
#